data_a2f4011d870424bd51ba15535bbc9162
#
_entry.id   a2f4011d870424bd51ba15535bbc9162
#
_cell.length_a   1.000
_cell.length_b   1.000
_cell.length_c   1.000
_cell.angle_alpha   90.00
_cell.angle_beta   90.00
_cell.angle_gamma   90.00
#
_symmetry.space_group_name_H-M   'P 1'
#
loop_
_entity.id
_entity.type
_entity.pdbx_description
1 polymer ?
#
loop_
_entity_poly.entity_id
_entity_poly.type
_entity_poly.pdbx_seq_one_letter_code
_entity_poly.pdbx_strand_id
1 'polypeptide(L)'
;MSSTMYYDTAIFASALFGSISGSAVANVYSTGTFTIPLMKRVGYTPSFAGAVEAVSSTGGQLMPPIMGATAFVMADVTGAGYLAVAKAALLPSLLYYFSLLMMIHFEAVNKNIGIIPSDQIPDPRSVLRRTYHILPIIVLIGLLVSGRSVISSAFISIASVIVVSCFSAETRFTPKSLYHTLELSSRNALMISTCSACAGIIVAIVSITGIGYKFISIITDLGQFHILLLLILLMFTCFVLGTGVPATPAYIIVATLGAPALMKLGIPTLSAHMFVLYYAILSEITPPVCLSAYAGASIAGANAMQTGWRAFRLGIVAYIIPFIFVFQPALLLTGEFSHVAQALVTSFIGVITLAGGMQGYLMVRCFLWERVLLLAAGIALLYPEIYSDLAGLGVILFIGMLQYLRRGKALPEPDLNQA
;
A
#
# COMPACT_ATOMS: atom_id res chain seq x y z
N MET A 1 3.32 -28.15 0.33
CA MET A 1 3.25 -26.75 0.81
C MET A 1 3.89 -25.90 -0.26
N SER A 2 3.14 -25.01 -0.84
CA SER A 2 3.35 -24.42 -2.16
C SER A 2 4.57 -23.48 -2.24
N SER A 3 5.15 -23.44 -3.43
CA SER A 3 6.27 -22.60 -3.89
C SER A 3 6.14 -21.08 -3.62
N THR A 4 4.97 -20.62 -3.29
CA THR A 4 4.60 -19.21 -3.10
C THR A 4 4.92 -18.66 -1.71
N MET A 5 5.06 -19.50 -0.69
CA MET A 5 5.18 -19.08 0.72
C MET A 5 6.44 -18.22 1.03
N TYR A 6 7.46 -18.24 0.17
CA TYR A 6 8.71 -17.51 0.42
C TYR A 6 8.73 -16.08 -0.12
N TYR A 7 7.97 -15.81 -1.19
CA TYR A 7 7.83 -14.45 -1.73
C TYR A 7 6.96 -13.60 -0.81
N ASP A 8 6.01 -14.26 -0.15
CA ASP A 8 5.15 -13.68 0.85
C ASP A 8 5.98 -13.11 2.01
N THR A 9 7.07 -13.79 2.41
CA THR A 9 7.93 -13.34 3.51
C THR A 9 8.59 -11.99 3.23
N ALA A 10 9.06 -11.73 2.00
CA ALA A 10 9.66 -10.45 1.64
C ALA A 10 8.60 -9.32 1.72
N ILE A 11 7.38 -9.58 1.24
CA ILE A 11 6.27 -8.63 1.28
C ILE A 11 5.87 -8.36 2.74
N PHE A 12 5.69 -9.41 3.55
CA PHE A 12 5.34 -9.26 4.96
C PHE A 12 6.42 -8.53 5.76
N ALA A 13 7.70 -8.84 5.52
CA ALA A 13 8.79 -8.15 6.17
C ALA A 13 8.81 -6.65 5.83
N SER A 14 8.68 -6.32 4.53
CA SER A 14 8.62 -4.94 4.08
C SER A 14 7.33 -4.24 4.55
N ALA A 15 6.19 -4.94 4.61
CA ALA A 15 4.93 -4.41 5.14
C ALA A 15 5.05 -4.04 6.62
N LEU A 16 5.57 -4.96 7.44
CA LEU A 16 5.75 -4.74 8.89
C LEU A 16 6.77 -3.62 9.15
N PHE A 17 7.90 -3.64 8.47
CA PHE A 17 8.90 -2.59 8.63
C PHE A 17 8.38 -1.25 8.11
N GLY A 18 7.68 -1.24 6.98
CA GLY A 18 7.05 -0.06 6.39
C GLY A 18 6.02 0.59 7.28
N SER A 19 5.21 -0.21 7.98
CA SER A 19 4.22 0.32 8.94
C SER A 19 4.88 1.01 10.14
N ILE A 20 6.13 0.65 10.47
CA ILE A 20 6.90 1.26 11.57
C ILE A 20 7.68 2.47 11.08
N SER A 21 8.35 2.36 9.92
CA SER A 21 9.23 3.42 9.40
C SER A 21 8.47 4.64 8.92
N GLY A 22 7.24 4.44 8.42
CA GLY A 22 6.38 5.51 7.91
C GLY A 22 6.88 6.20 6.64
N SER A 23 7.97 5.72 6.03
CA SER A 23 8.56 6.24 4.79
C SER A 23 8.86 5.10 3.83
N ALA A 24 8.21 5.08 2.66
CA ALA A 24 8.41 4.02 1.68
C ALA A 24 9.84 3.99 1.16
N VAL A 25 10.45 5.14 0.87
CA VAL A 25 11.82 5.24 0.37
C VAL A 25 12.82 4.70 1.41
N ALA A 26 12.67 5.09 2.68
CA ALA A 26 13.52 4.60 3.76
C ALA A 26 13.35 3.08 3.97
N ASN A 27 12.12 2.59 3.84
CA ASN A 27 11.82 1.16 3.89
C ASN A 27 12.51 0.39 2.76
N VAL A 28 12.39 0.85 1.51
CA VAL A 28 13.07 0.25 0.36
C VAL A 28 14.58 0.15 0.58
N TYR A 29 15.22 1.18 1.11
CA TYR A 29 16.67 1.13 1.41
C TYR A 29 17.01 0.19 2.58
N SER A 30 16.09 -0.02 3.53
CA SER A 30 16.32 -0.91 4.66
C SER A 30 16.07 -2.38 4.30
N THR A 31 14.86 -2.72 3.91
CA THR A 31 14.44 -4.11 3.63
C THR A 31 14.89 -4.57 2.23
N GLY A 32 14.89 -3.67 1.25
CA GLY A 32 15.22 -3.97 -0.13
C GLY A 32 16.66 -4.44 -0.35
N THR A 33 17.59 -4.05 0.53
CA THR A 33 18.97 -4.57 0.49
C THR A 33 19.05 -6.09 0.68
N PHE A 34 18.06 -6.69 1.33
CA PHE A 34 17.95 -8.14 1.55
C PHE A 34 16.93 -8.79 0.63
N THR A 35 15.76 -8.19 0.47
CA THR A 35 14.63 -8.77 -0.25
C THR A 35 14.85 -8.77 -1.76
N ILE A 36 15.40 -7.69 -2.33
CA ILE A 36 15.66 -7.58 -3.76
C ILE A 36 16.69 -8.63 -4.25
N PRO A 37 17.87 -8.78 -3.62
CA PRO A 37 18.80 -9.85 -3.99
C PRO A 37 18.19 -11.25 -3.85
N LEU A 38 17.36 -11.48 -2.84
CA LEU A 38 16.66 -12.74 -2.63
C LEU A 38 15.71 -13.04 -3.80
N MET A 39 14.86 -12.08 -4.18
CA MET A 39 13.96 -12.22 -5.32
C MET A 39 14.71 -12.46 -6.65
N LYS A 40 15.85 -11.79 -6.86
CA LYS A 40 16.69 -12.01 -8.05
C LYS A 40 17.27 -13.43 -8.11
N ARG A 41 17.71 -14.00 -6.97
CA ARG A 41 18.24 -15.36 -6.89
C ARG A 41 17.23 -16.43 -7.30
N VAL A 42 15.96 -16.24 -7.00
CA VAL A 42 14.90 -17.19 -7.36
C VAL A 42 14.37 -17.01 -8.80
N GLY A 43 14.86 -16.00 -9.54
CA GLY A 43 14.57 -15.84 -10.96
C GLY A 43 13.70 -14.63 -11.33
N TYR A 44 13.36 -13.76 -10.39
CA TYR A 44 12.68 -12.49 -10.74
C TYR A 44 13.63 -11.55 -11.47
N THR A 45 13.11 -10.85 -12.47
CA THR A 45 13.89 -9.80 -13.15
C THR A 45 14.19 -8.65 -12.20
N PRO A 46 15.37 -8.00 -12.32
CA PRO A 46 15.78 -6.91 -11.42
C PRO A 46 14.73 -5.80 -11.27
N SER A 47 14.13 -5.35 -12.39
CA SER A 47 13.10 -4.31 -12.37
C SER A 47 11.79 -4.76 -11.72
N PHE A 48 11.46 -6.06 -11.77
CA PHE A 48 10.30 -6.60 -11.06
C PHE A 48 10.56 -6.69 -9.55
N ALA A 49 11.72 -7.20 -9.14
CA ALA A 49 12.10 -7.27 -7.74
C ALA A 49 12.14 -5.89 -7.07
N GLY A 50 12.71 -4.87 -7.74
CA GLY A 50 12.69 -3.49 -7.29
C GLY A 50 11.27 -2.90 -7.21
N ALA A 51 10.40 -3.26 -8.15
CA ALA A 51 9.01 -2.82 -8.15
C ALA A 51 8.19 -3.45 -7.02
N VAL A 52 8.34 -4.75 -6.76
CA VAL A 52 7.69 -5.44 -5.64
C VAL A 52 8.06 -4.80 -4.31
N GLU A 53 9.35 -4.56 -4.09
CA GLU A 53 9.84 -3.92 -2.87
C GLU A 53 9.27 -2.51 -2.71
N ALA A 54 9.26 -1.70 -3.79
CA ALA A 54 8.72 -0.35 -3.76
C ALA A 54 7.22 -0.33 -3.42
N VAL A 55 6.42 -1.20 -4.05
CA VAL A 55 4.98 -1.30 -3.79
C VAL A 55 4.72 -1.81 -2.38
N SER A 56 5.45 -2.83 -1.92
CA SER A 56 5.32 -3.35 -0.57
C SER A 56 5.66 -2.29 0.50
N SER A 57 6.74 -1.55 0.29
CA SER A 57 7.16 -0.46 1.17
C SER A 57 6.15 0.69 1.23
N THR A 58 5.58 1.05 0.09
CA THR A 58 4.56 2.11 -0.02
C THR A 58 3.28 1.73 0.73
N GLY A 59 2.85 0.47 0.62
CA GLY A 59 1.70 -0.05 1.37
C GLY A 59 1.87 0.01 2.89
N GLY A 60 3.11 -0.03 3.41
CA GLY A 60 3.39 0.09 4.83
C GLY A 60 2.89 1.41 5.43
N GLN A 61 2.91 2.49 4.66
CA GLN A 61 2.37 3.79 5.11
C GLN A 61 0.83 3.76 5.27
N LEU A 62 0.15 2.81 4.64
CA LEU A 62 -1.31 2.62 4.73
C LEU A 62 -1.71 1.58 5.78
N MET A 63 -0.79 0.68 6.15
CA MET A 63 -1.08 -0.46 7.00
C MET A 63 -1.06 -0.09 8.49
N PRO A 64 -2.20 -0.22 9.21
CA PRO A 64 -2.19 -0.17 10.65
C PRO A 64 -1.26 -1.26 11.25
N PRO A 65 -0.70 -1.08 12.44
CA PRO A 65 -1.18 -0.18 13.50
C PRO A 65 -0.50 1.19 13.57
N ILE A 66 0.65 1.42 12.90
CA ILE A 66 1.39 2.67 13.05
C ILE A 66 1.19 3.59 11.85
N MET A 67 1.17 3.00 10.62
CA MET A 67 0.99 3.75 9.39
C MET A 67 2.13 4.77 9.14
N GLY A 68 2.00 5.63 8.15
CA GLY A 68 2.91 6.74 7.94
C GLY A 68 2.58 7.96 8.80
N ALA A 69 3.53 8.89 8.91
CA ALA A 69 3.32 10.17 9.60
C ALA A 69 2.08 10.92 9.10
N THR A 70 1.71 10.72 7.84
CA THR A 70 0.54 11.30 7.19
C THR A 70 -0.78 10.93 7.87
N ALA A 71 -0.90 9.71 8.40
CA ALA A 71 -2.11 9.28 9.11
C ALA A 71 -2.32 10.02 10.43
N PHE A 72 -1.26 10.39 11.13
CA PHE A 72 -1.34 11.22 12.33
C PHE A 72 -1.78 12.64 11.99
N VAL A 73 -1.22 13.22 10.92
CA VAL A 73 -1.65 14.54 10.43
C VAL A 73 -3.12 14.49 9.99
N MET A 74 -3.55 13.43 9.32
CA MET A 74 -4.95 13.26 8.95
C MET A 74 -5.85 13.18 10.19
N ALA A 75 -5.45 12.46 11.23
CA ALA A 75 -6.21 12.37 12.48
C ALA A 75 -6.40 13.74 13.14
N ASP A 76 -5.35 14.57 13.16
CA ASP A 76 -5.39 15.92 13.70
C ASP A 76 -6.28 16.86 12.84
N VAL A 77 -6.10 16.84 11.52
CA VAL A 77 -6.85 17.69 10.58
C VAL A 77 -8.35 17.36 10.59
N THR A 78 -8.69 16.07 10.67
CA THR A 78 -10.10 15.63 10.66
C THR A 78 -10.77 15.68 12.04
N GLY A 79 -9.99 15.75 13.12
CA GLY A 79 -10.50 15.62 14.48
C GLY A 79 -11.06 14.23 14.83
N ALA A 80 -10.91 13.25 13.93
CA ALA A 80 -11.48 11.90 14.09
C ALA A 80 -10.72 11.05 15.12
N GLY A 81 -9.51 11.46 15.49
CA GLY A 81 -8.61 10.68 16.32
C GLY A 81 -7.93 9.54 15.53
N TYR A 82 -6.72 9.18 15.99
CA TYR A 82 -5.88 8.22 15.26
C TYR A 82 -6.51 6.83 15.13
N LEU A 83 -7.19 6.34 16.18
CA LEU A 83 -7.78 5.01 16.16
C LEU A 83 -8.90 4.86 15.11
N ALA A 84 -9.68 5.93 14.88
CA ALA A 84 -10.70 5.94 13.83
C ALA A 84 -10.07 5.88 12.44
N VAL A 85 -8.99 6.64 12.21
CA VAL A 85 -8.22 6.59 10.96
C VAL A 85 -7.62 5.20 10.74
N ALA A 86 -6.99 4.62 11.76
CA ALA A 86 -6.39 3.29 11.69
C ALA A 86 -7.44 2.20 11.41
N LYS A 87 -8.62 2.28 12.06
CA LYS A 87 -9.74 1.37 11.81
C LYS A 87 -10.22 1.48 10.36
N ALA A 88 -10.39 2.68 9.85
CA ALA A 88 -10.83 2.91 8.47
C ALA A 88 -9.79 2.43 7.43
N ALA A 89 -8.49 2.54 7.73
CA ALA A 89 -7.42 2.10 6.85
C ALA A 89 -7.25 0.57 6.82
N LEU A 90 -7.75 -0.17 7.80
CA LEU A 90 -7.45 -1.59 8.00
C LEU A 90 -7.85 -2.45 6.79
N LEU A 91 -9.12 -2.43 6.40
CA LEU A 91 -9.60 -3.26 5.29
C LEU A 91 -8.99 -2.85 3.94
N PRO A 92 -8.95 -1.55 3.57
CA PRO A 92 -8.27 -1.12 2.36
C PRO A 92 -6.80 -1.52 2.28
N SER A 93 -6.05 -1.46 3.38
CA SER A 93 -4.64 -1.86 3.41
C SER A 93 -4.46 -3.39 3.32
N LEU A 94 -5.35 -4.18 3.91
CA LEU A 94 -5.37 -5.62 3.73
C LEU A 94 -5.63 -6.01 2.27
N LEU A 95 -6.58 -5.35 1.61
CA LEU A 95 -6.85 -5.55 0.17
C LEU A 95 -5.65 -5.14 -0.70
N TYR A 96 -4.96 -4.06 -0.32
CA TYR A 96 -3.72 -3.63 -0.97
C TYR A 96 -2.67 -4.74 -0.98
N TYR A 97 -2.32 -5.26 0.21
CA TYR A 97 -1.30 -6.31 0.33
C TYR A 97 -1.76 -7.64 -0.27
N PHE A 98 -3.02 -7.99 -0.12
CA PHE A 98 -3.58 -9.18 -0.74
C PHE A 98 -3.51 -9.09 -2.27
N SER A 99 -3.76 -7.91 -2.85
CA SER A 99 -3.61 -7.71 -4.29
C SER A 99 -2.16 -7.88 -4.75
N LEU A 100 -1.21 -7.33 -4.00
CA LEU A 100 0.21 -7.47 -4.30
C LEU A 100 0.65 -8.94 -4.23
N LEU A 101 0.20 -9.68 -3.21
CA LEU A 101 0.45 -11.13 -3.08
C LEU A 101 -0.08 -11.90 -4.28
N MET A 102 -1.33 -11.64 -4.69
CA MET A 102 -1.93 -12.30 -5.86
C MET A 102 -1.21 -11.93 -7.17
N MET A 103 -0.82 -10.68 -7.35
CA MET A 103 -0.06 -10.25 -8.52
C MET A 103 1.29 -10.98 -8.63
N ILE A 104 2.00 -11.12 -7.52
CA ILE A 104 3.29 -11.83 -7.48
C ILE A 104 3.09 -13.32 -7.65
N HIS A 105 2.07 -13.91 -7.02
CA HIS A 105 1.72 -15.31 -7.17
C HIS A 105 1.48 -15.67 -8.64
N PHE A 106 0.61 -14.92 -9.34
CA PHE A 106 0.33 -15.18 -10.75
C PHE A 106 1.54 -14.94 -11.65
N GLU A 107 2.39 -13.97 -11.35
CA GLU A 107 3.67 -13.77 -12.07
C GLU A 107 4.62 -14.97 -11.86
N ALA A 108 4.73 -15.46 -10.61
CA ALA A 108 5.58 -16.61 -10.28
C ALA A 108 5.14 -17.88 -11.00
N VAL A 109 3.84 -18.18 -10.99
CA VAL A 109 3.28 -19.35 -11.67
C VAL A 109 3.40 -19.22 -13.19
N ASN A 110 3.10 -18.03 -13.74
CA ASN A 110 3.16 -17.82 -15.20
C ASN A 110 4.59 -17.94 -15.77
N LYS A 111 5.61 -17.65 -14.94
CA LYS A 111 7.03 -17.68 -15.35
C LYS A 111 7.82 -18.87 -14.80
N ASN A 112 7.18 -19.81 -14.13
CA ASN A 112 7.82 -20.94 -13.47
C ASN A 112 9.03 -20.52 -12.61
N ILE A 113 8.85 -19.53 -11.75
CA ILE A 113 9.91 -18.99 -10.90
C ILE A 113 10.27 -20.00 -9.82
N GLY A 114 11.58 -20.20 -9.60
CA GLY A 114 12.12 -21.18 -8.67
C GLY A 114 11.79 -20.92 -7.19
N ILE A 115 12.19 -21.87 -6.34
CA ILE A 115 11.97 -21.85 -4.89
C ILE A 115 13.32 -21.69 -4.20
N ILE A 116 13.36 -21.01 -3.06
CA ILE A 116 14.56 -20.96 -2.22
C ILE A 116 14.78 -22.34 -1.60
N PRO A 117 15.99 -22.91 -1.69
CA PRO A 117 16.33 -24.15 -1.02
C PRO A 117 16.11 -24.08 0.49
N SER A 118 15.62 -25.16 1.10
CA SER A 118 15.24 -25.20 2.51
C SER A 118 16.40 -24.99 3.50
N ASP A 119 17.63 -25.26 3.04
CA ASP A 119 18.89 -25.07 3.79
C ASP A 119 19.24 -23.59 4.02
N GLN A 120 18.66 -22.68 3.23
CA GLN A 120 18.85 -21.23 3.37
C GLN A 120 17.82 -20.54 4.27
N ILE A 121 16.91 -21.32 4.86
CA ILE A 121 15.86 -20.82 5.76
C ILE A 121 16.40 -20.80 7.18
N PRO A 122 16.30 -19.64 7.90
CA PRO A 122 16.69 -19.59 9.30
C PRO A 122 15.89 -20.57 10.17
N ASP A 123 16.54 -21.18 11.17
CA ASP A 123 15.85 -22.03 12.14
C ASP A 123 14.75 -21.24 12.86
N PRO A 124 13.47 -21.71 12.86
CA PRO A 124 12.36 -21.05 13.55
C PRO A 124 12.62 -20.76 15.02
N ARG A 125 13.40 -21.60 15.71
CA ARG A 125 13.75 -21.40 17.12
C ARG A 125 14.65 -20.18 17.33
N SER A 126 15.58 -19.93 16.39
CA SER A 126 16.45 -18.76 16.44
C SER A 126 15.67 -17.46 16.23
N VAL A 127 14.65 -17.48 15.34
CA VAL A 127 13.75 -16.36 15.11
C VAL A 127 12.87 -16.11 16.33
N LEU A 128 12.26 -17.17 16.89
CA LEU A 128 11.38 -17.06 18.06
C LEU A 128 12.13 -16.47 19.28
N ARG A 129 13.41 -16.82 19.46
CA ARG A 129 14.22 -16.29 20.55
C ARG A 129 14.44 -14.77 20.45
N ARG A 130 14.30 -14.16 19.27
CA ARG A 130 14.48 -12.72 19.03
C ARG A 130 13.13 -11.95 18.98
N THR A 131 12.00 -12.62 19.18
CA THR A 131 10.65 -12.01 19.08
C THR A 131 10.39 -10.93 20.14
N TYR A 132 11.17 -10.91 21.25
CA TYR A 132 11.04 -9.86 22.26
C TYR A 132 11.32 -8.45 21.71
N HIS A 133 12.00 -8.30 20.57
CA HIS A 133 12.16 -7.01 19.90
C HIS A 133 10.85 -6.42 19.39
N ILE A 134 9.79 -7.19 19.30
CA ILE A 134 8.43 -6.73 18.93
C ILE A 134 7.74 -6.01 20.11
N LEU A 135 8.22 -6.21 21.34
CA LEU A 135 7.60 -5.63 22.54
C LEU A 135 7.37 -4.10 22.48
N PRO A 136 8.31 -3.27 22.00
CA PRO A 136 8.05 -1.83 21.86
C PRO A 136 6.89 -1.49 20.93
N ILE A 137 6.66 -2.29 19.89
CA ILE A 137 5.54 -2.12 18.97
C ILE A 137 4.24 -2.46 19.69
N ILE A 138 4.21 -3.55 20.47
CA ILE A 138 3.04 -3.94 21.28
C ILE A 138 2.72 -2.84 22.29
N VAL A 139 3.74 -2.26 22.93
CA VAL A 139 3.59 -1.13 23.88
C VAL A 139 2.97 0.08 23.15
N LEU A 140 3.48 0.44 21.97
CA LEU A 140 2.95 1.55 21.18
C LEU A 140 1.46 1.34 20.84
N ILE A 141 1.13 0.17 20.31
CA ILE A 141 -0.26 -0.18 19.95
C ILE A 141 -1.16 -0.15 21.18
N GLY A 142 -0.74 -0.75 22.28
CA GLY A 142 -1.50 -0.78 23.53
C GLY A 142 -1.79 0.63 24.07
N LEU A 143 -0.83 1.54 24.00
CA LEU A 143 -1.00 2.92 24.43
C LEU A 143 -1.92 3.71 23.50
N LEU A 144 -1.82 3.52 22.18
CA LEU A 144 -2.72 4.15 21.20
C LEU A 144 -4.17 3.66 21.38
N VAL A 145 -4.36 2.35 21.57
CA VAL A 145 -5.70 1.75 21.80
C VAL A 145 -6.28 2.20 23.14
N SER A 146 -5.45 2.43 24.15
CA SER A 146 -5.89 2.97 25.45
C SER A 146 -6.25 4.46 25.41
N GLY A 147 -6.23 5.10 24.24
CA GLY A 147 -6.63 6.49 24.03
C GLY A 147 -5.57 7.52 24.45
N ARG A 148 -4.34 7.13 24.68
CA ARG A 148 -3.26 8.09 24.93
C ARG A 148 -2.89 8.88 23.68
N SER A 149 -2.37 10.09 23.87
CA SER A 149 -1.90 10.90 22.75
C SER A 149 -0.75 10.21 22.00
N VAL A 150 -0.69 10.45 20.68
CA VAL A 150 0.34 9.90 19.80
C VAL A 150 1.73 10.21 20.29
N ILE A 151 1.98 11.46 20.70
CA ILE A 151 3.28 11.95 21.20
C ILE A 151 3.69 11.20 22.47
N SER A 152 2.78 11.05 23.44
CA SER A 152 3.02 10.30 24.68
C SER A 152 3.30 8.83 24.41
N SER A 153 2.52 8.21 23.52
CA SER A 153 2.67 6.80 23.13
C SER A 153 4.01 6.56 22.43
N ALA A 154 4.42 7.43 21.54
CA ALA A 154 5.70 7.35 20.85
C ALA A 154 6.88 7.49 21.85
N PHE A 155 6.80 8.47 22.76
CA PHE A 155 7.85 8.68 23.77
C PHE A 155 8.05 7.45 24.68
N ILE A 156 6.96 6.88 25.20
CA ILE A 156 7.01 5.67 26.03
C ILE A 156 7.52 4.46 25.23
N SER A 157 7.13 4.35 23.97
CA SER A 157 7.60 3.29 23.09
C SER A 157 9.10 3.41 22.80
N ILE A 158 9.64 4.61 22.57
CA ILE A 158 11.08 4.86 22.43
C ILE A 158 11.82 4.44 23.69
N ALA A 159 11.31 4.81 24.87
CA ALA A 159 11.88 4.36 26.13
C ALA A 159 11.90 2.83 26.25
N SER A 160 10.82 2.16 25.81
CA SER A 160 10.76 0.69 25.79
C SER A 160 11.77 0.05 24.83
N VAL A 161 12.08 0.68 23.68
CA VAL A 161 13.16 0.23 22.77
C VAL A 161 14.50 0.23 23.49
N ILE A 162 14.81 1.30 24.24
CA ILE A 162 16.07 1.39 25.01
C ILE A 162 16.14 0.28 26.05
N VAL A 163 15.06 0.02 26.78
CA VAL A 163 15.00 -1.04 27.79
C VAL A 163 15.18 -2.42 27.14
N VAL A 164 14.45 -2.70 26.06
CA VAL A 164 14.52 -3.98 25.33
C VAL A 164 15.89 -4.21 24.73
N SER A 165 16.56 -3.16 24.25
CA SER A 165 17.91 -3.25 23.69
C SER A 165 18.94 -3.74 24.71
N CYS A 166 18.70 -3.53 26.02
CA CYS A 166 19.60 -3.97 27.09
C CYS A 166 19.61 -5.49 27.32
N PHE A 167 18.59 -6.22 26.80
CA PHE A 167 18.51 -7.67 26.98
C PHE A 167 19.50 -8.47 26.11
N SER A 168 20.08 -7.88 25.09
CA SER A 168 21.09 -8.52 24.25
C SER A 168 22.32 -7.63 24.13
N ALA A 169 23.52 -8.25 24.25
CA ALA A 169 24.77 -7.54 24.05
C ALA A 169 24.94 -6.98 22.63
N GLU A 170 24.33 -7.66 21.62
CA GLU A 170 24.38 -7.25 20.23
C GLU A 170 23.56 -5.98 19.94
N THR A 171 22.50 -5.74 20.71
CA THR A 171 21.54 -4.64 20.48
C THR A 171 21.64 -3.51 21.49
N ARG A 172 22.47 -3.69 22.54
CA ARG A 172 22.62 -2.71 23.62
C ARG A 172 23.13 -1.37 23.10
N PHE A 173 22.41 -0.30 23.42
CA PHE A 173 22.87 1.05 23.13
C PHE A 173 24.12 1.40 23.96
N THR A 174 25.16 1.80 23.25
CA THR A 174 26.29 2.50 23.84
C THR A 174 26.06 4.01 23.79
N PRO A 175 26.69 4.83 24.60
CA PRO A 175 26.57 6.29 24.52
C PRO A 175 26.84 6.82 23.10
N LYS A 176 27.82 6.23 22.42
CA LYS A 176 28.17 6.59 21.03
C LYS A 176 27.07 6.21 20.04
N SER A 177 26.50 4.99 20.15
CA SER A 177 25.42 4.55 19.26
C SER A 177 24.13 5.33 19.53
N LEU A 178 23.85 5.66 20.80
CA LEU A 178 22.68 6.48 21.14
C LEU A 178 22.82 7.89 20.54
N TYR A 179 23.98 8.52 20.68
CA TYR A 179 24.25 9.83 20.06
C TYR A 179 24.07 9.78 18.55
N HIS A 180 24.63 8.77 17.88
CA HIS A 180 24.50 8.61 16.43
C HIS A 180 23.04 8.37 16.00
N THR A 181 22.29 7.59 16.76
CA THR A 181 20.87 7.35 16.52
C THR A 181 20.07 8.66 16.64
N LEU A 182 20.33 9.46 17.66
CA LEU A 182 19.68 10.76 17.86
C LEU A 182 20.06 11.75 16.75
N GLU A 183 21.32 11.79 16.34
CA GLU A 183 21.77 12.62 15.21
C GLU A 183 21.04 12.22 13.91
N LEU A 184 21.00 10.93 13.57
CA LEU A 184 20.32 10.43 12.37
C LEU A 184 18.82 10.70 12.42
N SER A 185 18.18 10.48 13.56
CA SER A 185 16.75 10.77 13.77
C SER A 185 16.45 12.25 13.59
N SER A 186 17.30 13.13 14.12
CA SER A 186 17.17 14.58 13.98
C SER A 186 17.33 15.03 12.53
N ARG A 187 18.27 14.46 11.77
CA ARG A 187 18.46 14.74 10.34
C ARG A 187 17.22 14.32 9.52
N ASN A 188 16.66 13.15 9.80
CA ASN A 188 15.44 12.68 9.15
C ASN A 188 14.23 13.57 9.50
N ALA A 189 14.10 14.00 10.74
CA ALA A 189 13.06 14.91 11.19
C ALA A 189 13.15 16.29 10.52
N LEU A 190 14.38 16.82 10.29
CA LEU A 190 14.58 18.08 9.58
C LEU A 190 13.99 18.05 8.17
N MET A 191 14.19 16.97 7.42
CA MET A 191 13.65 16.84 6.07
C MET A 191 12.11 16.94 6.08
N ILE A 192 11.46 16.17 6.95
CA ILE A 192 9.99 16.16 7.05
C ILE A 192 9.49 17.53 7.52
N SER A 193 10.11 18.13 8.53
CA SER A 193 9.73 19.45 9.08
C SER A 193 9.87 20.56 8.04
N THR A 194 10.97 20.57 7.29
CA THR A 194 11.21 21.59 6.25
C THR A 194 10.19 21.45 5.11
N CYS A 195 9.94 20.23 4.63
CA CYS A 195 8.93 20.00 3.60
C CYS A 195 7.53 20.38 4.10
N SER A 196 7.19 20.06 5.36
CA SER A 196 5.89 20.43 5.95
C SER A 196 5.75 21.96 6.14
N ALA A 197 6.83 22.65 6.49
CA ALA A 197 6.83 24.11 6.55
C ALA A 197 6.60 24.73 5.18
N CYS A 198 7.26 24.24 4.12
CA CYS A 198 6.99 24.68 2.75
C CYS A 198 5.54 24.42 2.34
N ALA A 199 5.00 23.24 2.65
CA ALA A 199 3.59 22.93 2.41
C ALA A 199 2.67 23.90 3.15
N GLY A 200 2.97 24.24 4.41
CA GLY A 200 2.25 25.24 5.21
C GLY A 200 2.23 26.62 4.57
N ILE A 201 3.34 27.07 3.98
CA ILE A 201 3.41 28.33 3.23
C ILE A 201 2.47 28.30 2.01
N ILE A 202 2.45 27.20 1.25
CA ILE A 202 1.55 27.02 0.10
C ILE A 202 0.10 27.09 0.57
N VAL A 203 -0.26 26.38 1.63
CA VAL A 203 -1.61 26.40 2.22
C VAL A 203 -2.01 27.80 2.66
N ALA A 204 -1.10 28.55 3.31
CA ALA A 204 -1.36 29.92 3.73
C ALA A 204 -1.62 30.85 2.53
N ILE A 205 -0.81 30.75 1.47
CA ILE A 205 -0.98 31.53 0.23
C ILE A 205 -2.33 31.21 -0.42
N VAL A 206 -2.68 29.94 -0.54
CA VAL A 206 -3.97 29.48 -1.09
C VAL A 206 -5.14 30.05 -0.29
N SER A 207 -5.02 30.05 1.04
CA SER A 207 -6.06 30.55 1.93
C SER A 207 -6.22 32.08 1.83
N ILE A 208 -5.11 32.82 1.83
CA ILE A 208 -5.12 34.30 1.77
C ILE A 208 -5.60 34.81 0.40
N THR A 209 -5.19 34.14 -0.69
CA THR A 209 -5.58 34.55 -2.05
C THR A 209 -7.00 34.15 -2.42
N GLY A 210 -7.62 33.27 -1.65
CA GLY A 210 -8.96 32.74 -1.95
C GLY A 210 -9.00 31.82 -3.17
N ILE A 211 -7.85 31.45 -3.75
CA ILE A 211 -7.76 30.52 -4.90
C ILE A 211 -8.39 29.18 -4.53
N GLY A 212 -8.27 28.75 -3.28
CA GLY A 212 -8.89 27.53 -2.77
C GLY A 212 -10.42 27.53 -2.95
N TYR A 213 -11.09 28.62 -2.66
CA TYR A 213 -12.55 28.74 -2.85
C TYR A 213 -12.94 28.68 -4.33
N LYS A 214 -12.17 29.34 -5.22
CA LYS A 214 -12.40 29.24 -6.66
C LYS A 214 -12.20 27.82 -7.18
N PHE A 215 -11.14 27.17 -6.74
CA PHE A 215 -10.85 25.77 -7.10
C PHE A 215 -11.99 24.85 -6.64
N ILE A 216 -12.43 24.98 -5.38
CA ILE A 216 -13.56 24.22 -4.82
C ILE A 216 -14.84 24.51 -5.61
N SER A 217 -15.12 25.76 -6.00
CA SER A 217 -16.30 26.10 -6.80
C SER A 217 -16.29 25.43 -8.16
N ILE A 218 -15.20 25.57 -8.92
CA ILE A 218 -15.04 24.95 -10.25
C ILE A 218 -15.20 23.42 -10.16
N ILE A 219 -14.57 22.81 -9.17
CA ILE A 219 -14.62 21.36 -8.95
C ILE A 219 -16.03 20.93 -8.53
N THR A 220 -16.72 21.70 -7.67
CA THR A 220 -18.09 21.38 -7.24
C THR A 220 -19.06 21.50 -8.40
N ASP A 221 -18.91 22.52 -9.24
CA ASP A 221 -19.74 22.70 -10.44
C ASP A 221 -19.55 21.53 -11.42
N LEU A 222 -18.30 21.11 -11.65
CA LEU A 222 -18.00 19.89 -12.44
C LEU A 222 -18.50 18.61 -11.77
N GLY A 223 -18.40 18.51 -10.46
CA GLY A 223 -18.81 17.36 -9.66
C GLY A 223 -20.32 17.16 -9.60
N GLN A 224 -21.11 18.23 -9.72
CA GLN A 224 -22.59 18.15 -9.82
C GLN A 224 -23.02 17.39 -11.10
N PHE A 225 -22.22 17.46 -12.16
CA PHE A 225 -22.48 16.69 -13.38
C PHE A 225 -22.01 15.23 -13.28
N HIS A 226 -20.80 14.99 -12.73
CA HIS A 226 -20.23 13.65 -12.60
C HIS A 226 -19.20 13.58 -11.46
N ILE A 227 -19.58 12.99 -10.32
CA ILE A 227 -18.70 12.77 -9.18
C ILE A 227 -17.45 11.97 -9.54
N LEU A 228 -17.54 11.01 -10.46
CA LEU A 228 -16.41 10.22 -10.93
C LEU A 228 -15.35 11.07 -11.62
N LEU A 229 -15.77 12.07 -12.43
CA LEU A 229 -14.84 13.00 -13.07
C LEU A 229 -14.07 13.82 -12.04
N LEU A 230 -14.77 14.28 -10.99
CA LEU A 230 -14.12 14.99 -9.89
C LEU A 230 -13.06 14.13 -9.20
N LEU A 231 -13.40 12.88 -8.86
CA LEU A 231 -12.47 11.96 -8.22
C LEU A 231 -11.24 11.70 -9.08
N ILE A 232 -11.42 11.53 -10.40
CA ILE A 232 -10.31 11.37 -11.36
C ILE A 232 -9.44 12.63 -11.39
N LEU A 233 -10.02 13.82 -11.46
CA LEU A 233 -9.26 15.08 -11.45
C LEU A 233 -8.49 15.26 -10.15
N LEU A 234 -9.10 14.92 -9.02
CA LEU A 234 -8.45 15.00 -7.72
C LEU A 234 -7.30 13.98 -7.59
N MET A 235 -7.50 12.76 -8.11
CA MET A 235 -6.43 11.76 -8.20
C MET A 235 -5.23 12.30 -8.98
N PHE A 236 -5.45 12.88 -10.17
CA PHE A 236 -4.37 13.48 -10.97
C PHE A 236 -3.73 14.66 -10.25
N THR A 237 -4.51 15.49 -9.55
CA THR A 237 -3.97 16.57 -8.74
C THR A 237 -3.04 16.05 -7.64
N CYS A 238 -3.44 14.96 -6.94
CA CYS A 238 -2.57 14.29 -5.97
C CYS A 238 -1.27 13.81 -6.61
N PHE A 239 -1.32 13.22 -7.79
CA PHE A 239 -0.11 12.75 -8.48
C PHE A 239 0.80 13.91 -8.87
N VAL A 240 0.26 14.97 -9.46
CA VAL A 240 1.04 16.13 -9.88
C VAL A 240 1.70 16.82 -8.68
N LEU A 241 0.93 17.08 -7.62
CA LEU A 241 1.43 17.76 -6.41
C LEU A 241 2.27 16.84 -5.51
N GLY A 242 2.07 15.53 -5.60
CA GLY A 242 2.86 14.52 -4.89
C GLY A 242 4.16 14.14 -5.58
N THR A 243 4.40 14.61 -6.83
CA THR A 243 5.61 14.29 -7.58
C THR A 243 6.88 14.82 -6.89
N GLY A 244 7.76 13.90 -6.47
CA GLY A 244 9.04 14.27 -5.86
C GLY A 244 8.96 14.84 -4.45
N VAL A 245 7.78 14.76 -3.80
CA VAL A 245 7.53 15.24 -2.44
C VAL A 245 7.15 14.04 -1.56
N PRO A 246 7.61 13.97 -0.29
CA PRO A 246 7.13 12.93 0.64
C PRO A 246 5.61 12.98 0.82
N ALA A 247 5.00 11.82 1.15
CA ALA A 247 3.54 11.69 1.24
C ALA A 247 2.87 12.69 2.20
N THR A 248 3.51 13.03 3.33
CA THR A 248 2.91 13.93 4.33
C THR A 248 2.70 15.36 3.82
N PRO A 249 3.72 16.07 3.28
CA PRO A 249 3.49 17.38 2.66
C PRO A 249 2.53 17.33 1.47
N ALA A 250 2.62 16.29 0.62
CA ALA A 250 1.70 16.10 -0.49
C ALA A 250 0.25 16.01 -0.02
N TYR A 251 -0.01 15.21 1.02
CA TYR A 251 -1.32 15.11 1.64
C TYR A 251 -1.81 16.46 2.17
N ILE A 252 -0.98 17.20 2.92
CA ILE A 252 -1.39 18.50 3.52
C ILE A 252 -1.86 19.46 2.43
N ILE A 253 -1.09 19.58 1.35
CA ILE A 253 -1.43 20.49 0.24
C ILE A 253 -2.75 20.09 -0.41
N VAL A 254 -2.89 18.82 -0.78
CA VAL A 254 -4.08 18.35 -1.51
C VAL A 254 -5.30 18.27 -0.60
N ALA A 255 -5.14 17.85 0.66
CA ALA A 255 -6.25 17.78 1.62
C ALA A 255 -6.89 19.15 1.88
N THR A 256 -6.09 20.22 1.88
CA THR A 256 -6.61 21.58 2.07
C THR A 256 -7.58 22.01 0.96
N LEU A 257 -7.39 21.53 -0.26
CA LEU A 257 -8.20 21.88 -1.42
C LEU A 257 -9.22 20.80 -1.78
N GLY A 258 -8.76 19.56 -1.83
CA GLY A 258 -9.52 18.44 -2.37
C GLY A 258 -10.53 17.85 -1.40
N ALA A 259 -10.17 17.69 -0.12
CA ALA A 259 -11.10 17.10 0.84
C ALA A 259 -12.35 17.96 1.07
N PRO A 260 -12.28 19.30 1.25
CA PRO A 260 -13.46 20.14 1.33
C PRO A 260 -14.35 20.10 0.10
N ALA A 261 -13.77 19.92 -1.10
CA ALA A 261 -14.55 19.78 -2.34
C ALA A 261 -15.41 18.52 -2.33
N LEU A 262 -14.83 17.38 -1.91
CA LEU A 262 -15.54 16.11 -1.75
C LEU A 262 -16.62 16.21 -0.67
N MET A 263 -16.31 16.83 0.46
CA MET A 263 -17.25 17.00 1.58
C MET A 263 -18.47 17.85 1.19
N LYS A 264 -18.31 18.89 0.37
CA LYS A 264 -19.42 19.68 -0.18
C LYS A 264 -20.38 18.86 -1.04
N LEU A 265 -19.92 17.79 -1.67
CA LEU A 265 -20.74 16.85 -2.44
C LEU A 265 -21.37 15.75 -1.57
N GLY A 266 -21.27 15.86 -0.25
CA GLY A 266 -21.87 14.93 0.69
C GLY A 266 -21.00 13.71 1.02
N ILE A 267 -19.74 13.66 0.56
CA ILE A 267 -18.82 12.57 0.91
C ILE A 267 -18.39 12.73 2.37
N PRO A 268 -18.47 11.67 3.20
CA PRO A 268 -18.05 11.72 4.60
C PRO A 268 -16.59 12.19 4.74
N THR A 269 -16.31 13.00 5.76
CA THR A 269 -14.98 13.58 6.02
C THR A 269 -13.88 12.53 5.98
N LEU A 270 -14.07 11.41 6.66
CA LEU A 270 -13.08 10.33 6.72
C LEU A 270 -12.79 9.73 5.34
N SER A 271 -13.83 9.47 4.53
CA SER A 271 -13.68 8.97 3.15
C SER A 271 -12.96 9.96 2.24
N ALA A 272 -13.30 11.26 2.34
CA ALA A 272 -12.67 12.31 1.56
C ALA A 272 -11.16 12.44 1.87
N HIS A 273 -10.81 12.46 3.15
CA HIS A 273 -9.41 12.54 3.58
C HIS A 273 -8.64 11.24 3.31
N MET A 274 -9.25 10.06 3.45
CA MET A 274 -8.66 8.77 3.08
C MET A 274 -8.38 8.71 1.56
N PHE A 275 -9.25 9.25 0.73
CA PHE A 275 -9.02 9.33 -0.72
C PHE A 275 -7.74 10.12 -1.03
N VAL A 276 -7.60 11.30 -0.46
CA VAL A 276 -6.41 12.14 -0.63
C VAL A 276 -5.16 11.46 -0.07
N LEU A 277 -5.27 10.85 1.12
CA LEU A 277 -4.17 10.11 1.75
C LEU A 277 -3.63 9.01 0.85
N TYR A 278 -4.52 8.20 0.29
CA TYR A 278 -4.16 7.10 -0.59
C TYR A 278 -3.38 7.58 -1.81
N TYR A 279 -3.88 8.60 -2.52
CA TYR A 279 -3.22 9.08 -3.73
C TYR A 279 -1.95 9.87 -3.45
N ALA A 280 -1.85 10.56 -2.32
CA ALA A 280 -0.60 11.17 -1.87
C ALA A 280 0.49 10.10 -1.64
N ILE A 281 0.13 8.96 -1.05
CA ILE A 281 1.06 7.84 -0.83
C ILE A 281 1.36 7.11 -2.15
N LEU A 282 0.36 6.84 -2.98
CA LEU A 282 0.53 6.15 -4.25
C LEU A 282 1.34 6.95 -5.27
N SER A 283 1.46 8.28 -5.12
CA SER A 283 2.35 9.10 -5.97
C SER A 283 3.81 8.64 -5.90
N GLU A 284 4.24 8.02 -4.79
CA GLU A 284 5.60 7.50 -4.62
C GLU A 284 5.93 6.28 -5.49
N ILE A 285 4.92 5.62 -6.08
CA ILE A 285 5.06 4.50 -7.04
C ILE A 285 4.49 4.81 -8.42
N THR A 286 4.02 6.05 -8.64
CA THR A 286 3.39 6.46 -9.89
C THR A 286 4.39 7.21 -10.79
N PRO A 287 4.67 6.75 -12.02
CA PRO A 287 5.47 7.51 -12.98
C PRO A 287 4.84 8.89 -13.28
N PRO A 288 5.63 9.93 -13.60
CA PRO A 288 7.05 9.88 -13.99
C PRO A 288 8.06 9.96 -12.83
N VAL A 289 7.68 10.35 -11.62
CA VAL A 289 8.61 10.56 -10.49
C VAL A 289 8.20 9.66 -9.31
N CYS A 290 8.41 8.39 -9.46
CA CYS A 290 8.10 7.36 -8.48
C CYS A 290 9.32 7.08 -7.57
N LEU A 291 9.52 7.90 -6.54
CA LEU A 291 10.71 7.87 -5.68
C LEU A 291 11.01 6.49 -5.09
N SER A 292 9.99 5.80 -4.58
CA SER A 292 10.17 4.47 -3.99
C SER A 292 10.57 3.42 -5.03
N ALA A 293 10.00 3.51 -6.25
CA ALA A 293 10.38 2.62 -7.35
C ALA A 293 11.80 2.89 -7.85
N TYR A 294 12.24 4.15 -7.83
CA TYR A 294 13.61 4.53 -8.20
C TYR A 294 14.63 4.04 -7.15
N ALA A 295 14.29 4.11 -5.87
CA ALA A 295 15.10 3.51 -4.82
C ALA A 295 15.23 1.99 -5.01
N GLY A 296 14.14 1.30 -5.30
CA GLY A 296 14.14 -0.14 -5.60
C GLY A 296 14.95 -0.48 -6.86
N ALA A 297 14.86 0.33 -7.91
CA ALA A 297 15.65 0.19 -9.13
C ALA A 297 17.15 0.34 -8.87
N SER A 298 17.54 1.29 -8.04
CA SER A 298 18.94 1.52 -7.66
C SER A 298 19.56 0.29 -6.99
N ILE A 299 18.85 -0.30 -6.01
CA ILE A 299 19.31 -1.52 -5.32
C ILE A 299 19.31 -2.73 -6.27
N ALA A 300 18.28 -2.82 -7.12
CA ALA A 300 18.15 -3.93 -8.07
C ALA A 300 19.20 -3.89 -9.20
N GLY A 301 19.83 -2.74 -9.46
CA GLY A 301 20.63 -2.49 -10.67
C GLY A 301 19.75 -2.50 -11.93
N ALA A 302 18.57 -1.90 -11.88
CA ALA A 302 17.56 -1.93 -12.94
C ALA A 302 17.29 -0.54 -13.51
N ASN A 303 16.64 -0.48 -14.68
CA ASN A 303 16.19 0.79 -15.23
C ASN A 303 15.07 1.38 -14.36
N ALA A 304 15.24 2.63 -13.93
CA ALA A 304 14.33 3.30 -13.01
C ALA A 304 12.90 3.45 -13.58
N MET A 305 12.76 3.90 -14.83
CA MET A 305 11.47 4.09 -15.47
C MET A 305 10.74 2.76 -15.70
N GLN A 306 11.47 1.72 -16.10
CA GLN A 306 10.88 0.37 -16.24
C GLN A 306 10.41 -0.18 -14.90
N THR A 307 11.16 0.06 -13.83
CA THR A 307 10.77 -0.33 -12.47
C THR A 307 9.54 0.45 -12.02
N GLY A 308 9.47 1.76 -12.30
CA GLY A 308 8.30 2.59 -12.02
C GLY A 308 7.03 2.09 -12.71
N TRP A 309 7.08 1.80 -14.01
CA TRP A 309 5.92 1.23 -14.72
C TRP A 309 5.48 -0.15 -14.21
N ARG A 310 6.45 -0.98 -13.76
CA ARG A 310 6.14 -2.25 -13.12
C ARG A 310 5.50 -2.03 -11.74
N ALA A 311 5.99 -1.07 -10.96
CA ALA A 311 5.41 -0.72 -9.67
C ALA A 311 3.97 -0.19 -9.82
N PHE A 312 3.74 0.71 -10.78
CA PHE A 312 2.41 1.18 -11.14
C PHE A 312 1.45 0.03 -11.47
N ARG A 313 1.91 -0.92 -12.33
CA ARG A 313 1.10 -2.09 -12.70
C ARG A 313 0.81 -3.01 -11.51
N LEU A 314 1.79 -3.23 -10.63
CA LEU A 314 1.61 -4.05 -9.43
C LEU A 314 0.65 -3.41 -8.44
N GLY A 315 0.65 -2.08 -8.33
CA GLY A 315 -0.23 -1.32 -7.47
C GLY A 315 -1.61 -1.03 -8.05
N ILE A 316 -1.99 -1.58 -9.22
CA ILE A 316 -3.20 -1.17 -9.94
C ILE A 316 -4.48 -1.26 -9.11
N VAL A 317 -4.63 -2.28 -8.28
CA VAL A 317 -5.79 -2.46 -7.41
C VAL A 317 -5.85 -1.34 -6.37
N ALA A 318 -4.70 -0.91 -5.85
CA ALA A 318 -4.61 0.17 -4.87
C ALA A 318 -5.14 1.51 -5.42
N TYR A 319 -5.03 1.75 -6.73
CA TYR A 319 -5.61 2.94 -7.37
C TYR A 319 -7.12 2.86 -7.52
N ILE A 320 -7.71 1.66 -7.48
CA ILE A 320 -9.15 1.46 -7.62
C ILE A 320 -9.85 1.57 -6.25
N ILE A 321 -9.25 1.05 -5.19
CA ILE A 321 -9.81 1.00 -3.83
C ILE A 321 -10.35 2.36 -3.35
N PRO A 322 -9.65 3.51 -3.53
CA PRO A 322 -10.16 4.80 -3.08
C PRO A 322 -11.46 5.24 -3.73
N PHE A 323 -11.66 4.95 -5.01
CA PHE A 323 -12.94 5.23 -5.66
C PHE A 323 -14.07 4.46 -5.00
N ILE A 324 -13.81 3.19 -4.65
CA ILE A 324 -14.84 2.32 -4.10
C ILE A 324 -15.26 2.77 -2.71
N PHE A 325 -14.33 3.05 -1.79
CA PHE A 325 -14.74 3.46 -0.45
C PHE A 325 -15.35 4.87 -0.39
N VAL A 326 -15.19 5.68 -1.43
CA VAL A 326 -15.93 6.95 -1.55
C VAL A 326 -17.41 6.68 -1.83
N PHE A 327 -17.71 5.74 -2.73
CA PHE A 327 -19.10 5.36 -3.05
C PHE A 327 -19.69 4.40 -2.01
N GLN A 328 -18.86 3.54 -1.43
CA GLN A 328 -19.27 2.50 -0.48
C GLN A 328 -18.40 2.53 0.79
N PRO A 329 -18.76 3.38 1.77
CA PRO A 329 -17.99 3.52 3.02
C PRO A 329 -17.87 2.25 3.85
N ALA A 330 -18.61 1.18 3.52
CA ALA A 330 -18.47 -0.13 4.16
C ALA A 330 -17.05 -0.68 4.12
N LEU A 331 -16.26 -0.37 3.07
CA LEU A 331 -14.83 -0.70 3.00
C LEU A 331 -13.97 0.02 4.06
N LEU A 332 -14.45 1.13 4.62
CA LEU A 332 -13.82 1.80 5.75
C LEU A 332 -14.31 1.29 7.11
N LEU A 333 -14.93 0.11 7.14
CA LEU A 333 -15.53 -0.51 8.32
C LEU A 333 -16.60 0.39 8.97
N THR A 334 -17.36 1.13 8.16
CA THR A 334 -18.46 1.99 8.58
C THR A 334 -19.78 1.44 8.04
N GLY A 335 -20.87 1.55 8.85
CA GLY A 335 -22.19 1.03 8.48
C GLY A 335 -22.56 -0.30 9.16
N GLU A 336 -23.58 -0.97 8.64
CA GLU A 336 -24.07 -2.23 9.17
C GLU A 336 -23.10 -3.39 8.91
N PHE A 337 -23.01 -4.31 9.87
CA PHE A 337 -22.10 -5.46 9.80
C PHE A 337 -22.33 -6.34 8.55
N SER A 338 -23.58 -6.51 8.12
CA SER A 338 -23.94 -7.27 6.92
C SER A 338 -23.30 -6.69 5.65
N HIS A 339 -23.36 -5.37 5.48
CA HIS A 339 -22.77 -4.68 4.34
C HIS A 339 -21.23 -4.72 4.38
N VAL A 340 -20.63 -4.59 5.58
CA VAL A 340 -19.19 -4.72 5.76
C VAL A 340 -18.72 -6.14 5.43
N ALA A 341 -19.45 -7.17 5.89
CA ALA A 341 -19.11 -8.56 5.60
C ALA A 341 -19.24 -8.90 4.12
N GLN A 342 -20.30 -8.41 3.44
CA GLN A 342 -20.46 -8.54 1.99
C GLN A 342 -19.29 -7.88 1.27
N ALA A 343 -19.01 -6.61 1.55
CA ALA A 343 -17.92 -5.85 0.94
C ALA A 343 -16.56 -6.53 1.13
N LEU A 344 -16.32 -7.14 2.28
CA LEU A 344 -15.10 -7.89 2.56
C LEU A 344 -14.97 -9.09 1.62
N VAL A 345 -15.97 -9.96 1.56
CA VAL A 345 -15.91 -11.19 0.75
C VAL A 345 -15.81 -10.87 -0.74
N THR A 346 -16.66 -9.97 -1.25
CA THR A 346 -16.68 -9.64 -2.68
C THR A 346 -15.43 -8.92 -3.12
N SER A 347 -14.87 -8.05 -2.26
CA SER A 347 -13.62 -7.35 -2.56
C SER A 347 -12.41 -8.30 -2.63
N PHE A 348 -12.30 -9.29 -1.75
CA PHE A 348 -11.22 -10.28 -1.84
C PHE A 348 -11.31 -11.10 -3.14
N ILE A 349 -12.51 -11.52 -3.55
CA ILE A 349 -12.72 -12.22 -4.83
C ILE A 349 -12.40 -11.28 -5.99
N GLY A 350 -12.86 -10.02 -5.92
CA GLY A 350 -12.59 -8.98 -6.92
C GLY A 350 -11.11 -8.72 -7.13
N VAL A 351 -10.34 -8.68 -6.03
CA VAL A 351 -8.89 -8.51 -6.06
C VAL A 351 -8.19 -9.68 -6.76
N ILE A 352 -8.56 -10.93 -6.46
CA ILE A 352 -8.01 -12.11 -7.16
C ILE A 352 -8.28 -12.02 -8.66
N THR A 353 -9.49 -11.62 -9.01
CA THR A 353 -9.94 -11.50 -10.40
C THR A 353 -9.18 -10.42 -11.16
N LEU A 354 -9.02 -9.24 -10.55
CA LEU A 354 -8.22 -8.15 -11.10
C LEU A 354 -6.77 -8.54 -11.27
N ALA A 355 -6.16 -9.16 -10.27
CA ALA A 355 -4.78 -9.62 -10.32
C ALA A 355 -4.59 -10.65 -11.45
N GLY A 356 -5.51 -11.60 -11.61
CA GLY A 356 -5.50 -12.58 -12.69
C GLY A 356 -5.62 -11.93 -14.08
N GLY A 357 -6.54 -10.99 -14.24
CA GLY A 357 -6.70 -10.21 -15.48
C GLY A 357 -5.47 -9.38 -15.83
N MET A 358 -4.86 -8.72 -14.82
CA MET A 358 -3.64 -7.91 -15.01
C MET A 358 -2.42 -8.75 -15.36
N GLN A 359 -2.22 -9.88 -14.71
CA GLN A 359 -1.09 -10.79 -14.99
C GLN A 359 -1.34 -11.68 -16.21
N GLY A 360 -2.60 -11.80 -16.65
CA GLY A 360 -2.96 -12.64 -17.78
C GLY A 360 -2.87 -14.13 -17.46
N TYR A 361 -3.07 -14.48 -16.20
CA TYR A 361 -3.06 -15.86 -15.70
C TYR A 361 -4.07 -15.99 -14.54
N LEU A 362 -4.91 -17.00 -14.57
CA LEU A 362 -5.79 -17.36 -13.45
C LEU A 362 -5.59 -18.84 -13.08
N MET A 363 -6.09 -19.78 -13.88
CA MET A 363 -5.80 -21.21 -13.82
C MET A 363 -4.84 -21.65 -14.94
N VAL A 364 -4.96 -21.00 -16.09
CA VAL A 364 -4.10 -21.10 -17.27
C VAL A 364 -3.89 -19.71 -17.86
N ARG A 365 -3.02 -19.57 -18.87
CA ARG A 365 -2.81 -18.29 -19.56
C ARG A 365 -4.12 -17.79 -20.16
N CYS A 366 -4.45 -16.53 -19.86
CA CYS A 366 -5.67 -15.88 -20.31
C CYS A 366 -5.53 -15.33 -21.75
N PHE A 367 -6.53 -15.53 -22.57
CA PHE A 367 -6.67 -14.78 -23.82
C PHE A 367 -6.98 -13.31 -23.53
N LEU A 368 -6.80 -12.44 -24.52
CA LEU A 368 -7.01 -10.99 -24.35
C LEU A 368 -8.46 -10.66 -23.90
N TRP A 369 -9.46 -11.30 -24.51
CA TRP A 369 -10.86 -11.10 -24.14
C TRP A 369 -11.18 -11.59 -22.71
N GLU A 370 -10.57 -12.69 -22.25
CA GLU A 370 -10.71 -13.18 -20.87
C GLU A 370 -10.13 -12.17 -19.88
N ARG A 371 -8.97 -11.57 -20.22
CA ARG A 371 -8.36 -10.53 -19.39
C ARG A 371 -9.27 -9.33 -19.23
N VAL A 372 -9.88 -8.84 -20.34
CA VAL A 372 -10.81 -7.71 -20.30
C VAL A 372 -12.03 -8.04 -19.44
N LEU A 373 -12.62 -9.23 -19.60
CA LEU A 373 -13.76 -9.67 -18.79
C LEU A 373 -13.38 -9.84 -17.30
N LEU A 374 -12.21 -10.38 -16.98
CA LEU A 374 -11.74 -10.51 -15.61
C LEU A 374 -11.51 -9.12 -14.96
N LEU A 375 -10.98 -8.15 -15.71
CA LEU A 375 -10.81 -6.79 -15.19
C LEU A 375 -12.17 -6.13 -14.92
N ALA A 376 -13.13 -6.27 -15.84
CA ALA A 376 -14.48 -5.74 -15.65
C ALA A 376 -15.20 -6.42 -14.47
N ALA A 377 -15.12 -7.74 -14.37
CA ALA A 377 -15.71 -8.52 -13.27
C ALA A 377 -15.08 -8.17 -11.92
N GLY A 378 -13.75 -7.99 -11.87
CA GLY A 378 -13.04 -7.59 -10.66
C GLY A 378 -13.46 -6.20 -10.18
N ILE A 379 -13.62 -5.23 -11.08
CA ILE A 379 -14.14 -3.89 -10.73
C ILE A 379 -15.60 -3.99 -10.25
N ALA A 380 -16.44 -4.79 -10.89
CA ALA A 380 -17.82 -5.00 -10.48
C ALA A 380 -17.93 -5.58 -9.06
N LEU A 381 -17.07 -6.55 -8.70
CA LEU A 381 -17.04 -7.16 -7.37
C LEU A 381 -16.46 -6.27 -6.28
N LEU A 382 -15.65 -5.28 -6.64
CA LEU A 382 -15.17 -4.29 -5.69
C LEU A 382 -16.26 -3.28 -5.32
N TYR A 383 -17.29 -3.12 -6.16
CA TYR A 383 -18.44 -2.27 -5.89
C TYR A 383 -19.56 -3.13 -5.26
N PRO A 384 -19.75 -3.10 -3.92
CA PRO A 384 -20.58 -4.07 -3.19
C PRO A 384 -22.08 -3.78 -3.35
N GLU A 385 -22.60 -4.11 -4.51
CA GLU A 385 -24.02 -4.17 -4.81
C GLU A 385 -24.39 -5.59 -5.25
N ILE A 386 -25.58 -6.07 -4.88
CA ILE A 386 -26.03 -7.45 -5.19
C ILE A 386 -25.97 -7.75 -6.68
N TYR A 387 -26.38 -6.81 -7.52
CA TYR A 387 -26.39 -7.00 -8.98
C TYR A 387 -24.99 -7.03 -9.58
N SER A 388 -24.08 -6.14 -9.14
CA SER A 388 -22.69 -6.13 -9.57
C SER A 388 -21.94 -7.37 -9.08
N ASP A 389 -22.23 -7.82 -7.85
CA ASP A 389 -21.64 -9.02 -7.26
C ASP A 389 -22.06 -10.28 -8.05
N LEU A 390 -23.36 -10.43 -8.36
CA LEU A 390 -23.86 -11.56 -9.14
C LEU A 390 -23.29 -11.56 -10.57
N ALA A 391 -23.23 -10.40 -11.22
CA ALA A 391 -22.64 -10.28 -12.55
C ALA A 391 -21.14 -10.64 -12.54
N GLY A 392 -20.38 -10.10 -11.58
CA GLY A 392 -18.95 -10.38 -11.42
C GLY A 392 -18.69 -11.86 -11.14
N LEU A 393 -19.43 -12.46 -10.19
CA LEU A 393 -19.32 -13.89 -9.88
C LEU A 393 -19.69 -14.76 -11.10
N GLY A 394 -20.73 -14.41 -11.84
CA GLY A 394 -21.13 -15.12 -13.05
C GLY A 394 -20.00 -15.14 -14.10
N VAL A 395 -19.35 -14.01 -14.34
CA VAL A 395 -18.21 -13.91 -15.27
C VAL A 395 -17.03 -14.75 -14.80
N ILE A 396 -16.69 -14.72 -13.50
CA ILE A 396 -15.58 -15.51 -12.95
C ILE A 396 -15.85 -17.00 -13.10
N LEU A 397 -17.06 -17.45 -12.76
CA LEU A 397 -17.46 -18.85 -12.89
C LEU A 397 -17.41 -19.30 -14.35
N PHE A 398 -17.90 -18.46 -15.26
CA PHE A 398 -17.85 -18.75 -16.70
C PHE A 398 -16.41 -18.89 -17.21
N ILE A 399 -15.54 -17.94 -16.90
CA ILE A 399 -14.12 -17.99 -17.31
C ILE A 399 -13.39 -19.15 -16.61
N GLY A 400 -13.64 -19.35 -15.31
CA GLY A 400 -13.07 -20.47 -14.55
C GLY A 400 -13.45 -21.83 -15.15
N MET A 401 -14.70 -22.02 -15.55
CA MET A 401 -15.16 -23.23 -16.21
C MET A 401 -14.47 -23.43 -17.58
N LEU A 402 -14.39 -22.38 -18.39
CA LEU A 402 -13.69 -22.45 -19.68
C LEU A 402 -12.20 -22.79 -19.51
N GLN A 403 -11.55 -22.20 -18.53
CA GLN A 403 -10.14 -22.47 -18.25
C GLN A 403 -9.92 -23.85 -17.66
N TYR A 404 -10.83 -24.35 -16.83
CA TYR A 404 -10.79 -25.71 -16.30
C TYR A 404 -10.89 -26.73 -17.42
N LEU A 405 -11.79 -26.54 -18.39
CA LEU A 405 -11.92 -27.42 -19.57
C LEU A 405 -10.67 -27.40 -20.48
N ARG A 406 -9.99 -26.26 -20.55
CA ARG A 406 -8.72 -26.13 -21.29
C ARG A 406 -7.55 -26.78 -20.57
N ARG A 407 -7.50 -26.74 -19.23
CA ARG A 407 -6.45 -27.36 -18.43
C ARG A 407 -6.35 -28.87 -18.67
N GLY A 408 -7.47 -29.54 -18.88
CA GLY A 408 -7.51 -30.97 -19.23
C GLY A 408 -7.02 -31.31 -20.65
N LYS A 409 -6.86 -30.31 -21.54
CA LYS A 409 -6.38 -30.45 -22.92
C LYS A 409 -4.95 -29.91 -23.14
N ALA A 410 -4.36 -29.27 -22.12
CA ALA A 410 -2.99 -28.81 -22.21
C ALA A 410 -2.05 -30.03 -22.22
N LEU A 411 -1.30 -30.21 -23.33
CA LEU A 411 -0.26 -31.21 -23.47
C LEU A 411 0.75 -31.11 -22.32
N PRO A 412 1.32 -32.23 -21.85
CA PRO A 412 2.39 -32.17 -20.86
C PRO A 412 3.52 -31.29 -21.39
N GLU A 413 4.04 -30.41 -20.53
CA GLU A 413 5.15 -29.52 -20.85
C GLU A 413 6.34 -30.35 -21.35
N PRO A 414 7.07 -29.87 -22.38
CA PRO A 414 8.29 -30.55 -22.83
C PRO A 414 9.28 -30.54 -21.66
N ASP A 415 9.76 -31.72 -21.33
CA ASP A 415 10.77 -31.99 -20.31
C ASP A 415 12.07 -31.23 -20.63
N LEU A 416 12.26 -30.05 -19.98
CA LEU A 416 13.45 -29.19 -20.12
C LEU A 416 14.72 -29.81 -19.51
N ASN A 417 14.68 -31.05 -19.07
CA ASN A 417 15.84 -31.81 -18.57
C ASN A 417 16.59 -32.63 -19.66
N GLN A 418 16.28 -32.39 -20.94
CA GLN A 418 16.97 -33.07 -22.06
C GLN A 418 17.69 -32.11 -23.02
N ALA A 419 18.22 -30.99 -22.53
CA ALA A 419 19.14 -30.16 -23.31
C ALA A 419 20.32 -29.71 -22.47
#